data_7994f49bcafc12800f9e4c27c0379151
#
_entry.id   7994f49bcafc12800f9e4c27c0379151
#
_cell.length_a   1.000
_cell.length_b   1.000
_cell.length_c   1.000
_cell.angle_alpha   90.00
_cell.angle_beta   90.00
_cell.angle_gamma   90.00
#
_symmetry.space_group_name_H-M   'P 1'
#
loop_
_entity.id
_entity.type
_entity.pdbx_description
1 polymer ?
#
loop_
_entity_poly.entity_id
_entity_poly.type
_entity_poly.pdbx_seq_one_letter_code
_entity_poly.pdbx_strand_id
1 'polypeptide(L)'
;MSNNFNPNGGPAINILRLDAAADGFYDQLASLVAWSAVSDGELESSVKAIMLEVRTRGDDALLDYSRQFDDFSCTTIADLRISQSAMHDALNSIDKNLRLALELSMQRIEDFHKRQLQQSWRYTDATGTVLGQQVSALERVGIYVPGGKAAYPSSVLMNAVPANVAGVEEVIMVSPAPAGELNQTVLAAAALAGVDHFFAVGGAQAIAAAIA
;
A
#
# COMPACT_ATOMS: atom_id res chain seq x y z
N MET A 1 9.21 -11.14 -36.25
CA MET A 1 9.12 -9.87 -37.00
C MET A 1 8.59 -8.81 -36.07
N SER A 2 9.39 -7.78 -35.79
CA SER A 2 8.97 -6.66 -34.92
C SER A 2 8.11 -5.69 -35.74
N ASN A 3 6.83 -5.55 -35.42
CA ASN A 3 6.00 -4.51 -36.00
C ASN A 3 6.12 -3.24 -35.14
N ASN A 4 6.73 -2.21 -35.70
CA ASN A 4 6.75 -0.88 -35.10
C ASN A 4 5.38 -0.24 -35.29
N PHE A 5 4.58 -0.21 -34.24
CA PHE A 5 3.31 0.53 -34.21
C PHE A 5 3.54 1.90 -33.60
N ASN A 6 3.36 2.95 -34.37
CA ASN A 6 3.45 4.34 -33.93
C ASN A 6 2.31 5.16 -34.52
N PRO A 7 1.16 5.26 -33.82
CA PRO A 7 0.01 6.02 -34.33
C PRO A 7 0.18 7.54 -34.27
N ASN A 8 1.17 8.09 -33.51
CA ASN A 8 1.26 9.55 -33.22
C ASN A 8 2.68 10.13 -33.37
N GLY A 9 3.61 9.50 -34.12
CA GLY A 9 4.94 10.05 -34.36
C GLY A 9 5.91 10.12 -33.18
N GLY A 10 5.59 9.46 -32.06
CA GLY A 10 6.48 9.29 -30.90
C GLY A 10 7.54 8.17 -31.11
N PRO A 11 8.43 7.90 -30.15
CA PRO A 11 9.39 6.80 -30.27
C PRO A 11 8.66 5.48 -30.51
N ALA A 12 9.18 4.69 -31.48
CA ALA A 12 8.58 3.42 -31.86
C ALA A 12 8.53 2.45 -30.66
N ILE A 13 7.34 2.00 -30.29
CA ILE A 13 7.17 0.98 -29.25
C ILE A 13 7.53 -0.37 -29.88
N ASN A 14 8.58 -0.98 -29.40
CA ASN A 14 8.97 -2.33 -29.81
C ASN A 14 8.14 -3.36 -29.03
N ILE A 15 7.07 -3.87 -29.67
CA ILE A 15 6.22 -4.89 -29.05
C ILE A 15 6.76 -6.26 -29.45
N LEU A 16 7.24 -7.03 -28.48
CA LEU A 16 7.57 -8.43 -28.69
C LEU A 16 6.29 -9.24 -28.92
N ARG A 17 6.24 -9.96 -30.03
CA ARG A 17 5.15 -10.87 -30.36
C ARG A 17 5.68 -12.30 -30.39
N LEU A 18 5.01 -13.18 -29.67
CA LEU A 18 5.25 -14.62 -29.71
C LEU A 18 4.12 -15.29 -30.49
N ASP A 19 4.47 -16.22 -31.34
CA ASP A 19 3.51 -17.06 -32.08
C ASP A 19 3.43 -18.42 -31.41
N ALA A 20 2.26 -18.73 -30.83
CA ALA A 20 2.05 -19.98 -30.13
C ALA A 20 2.13 -21.24 -31.03
N ALA A 21 2.02 -21.05 -32.34
CA ALA A 21 2.15 -22.15 -33.32
C ALA A 21 3.59 -22.32 -33.85
N ALA A 22 4.50 -21.42 -33.48
CA ALA A 22 5.89 -21.49 -33.96
C ALA A 22 6.71 -22.46 -33.11
N ASP A 23 7.65 -23.17 -33.79
CA ASP A 23 8.67 -23.97 -33.09
C ASP A 23 9.50 -23.07 -32.17
N GLY A 24 9.72 -23.53 -30.92
CA GLY A 24 10.46 -22.77 -29.91
C GLY A 24 9.64 -21.70 -29.16
N PHE A 25 8.31 -21.65 -29.35
CA PHE A 25 7.44 -20.73 -28.59
C PHE A 25 7.64 -20.84 -27.08
N TYR A 26 7.64 -22.06 -26.54
CA TYR A 26 7.78 -22.28 -25.11
C TYR A 26 9.15 -21.86 -24.56
N ASP A 27 10.22 -22.02 -25.34
CA ASP A 27 11.56 -21.57 -24.95
C ASP A 27 11.63 -20.04 -24.92
N GLN A 28 11.03 -19.37 -25.91
CA GLN A 28 10.95 -17.92 -25.95
C GLN A 28 10.08 -17.38 -24.82
N LEU A 29 8.94 -18.02 -24.54
CA LEU A 29 8.07 -17.65 -23.42
C LEU A 29 8.78 -17.87 -22.08
N ALA A 30 9.45 -19.00 -21.90
CA ALA A 30 10.22 -19.28 -20.70
C ALA A 30 11.32 -18.24 -20.47
N SER A 31 12.03 -17.86 -21.53
CA SER A 31 13.05 -16.80 -21.47
C SER A 31 12.45 -15.44 -21.11
N LEU A 32 11.27 -15.11 -21.64
CA LEU A 32 10.59 -13.84 -21.37
C LEU A 32 10.08 -13.73 -19.93
N VAL A 33 9.60 -14.85 -19.36
CA VAL A 33 9.06 -14.91 -18.00
C VAL A 33 10.09 -15.41 -16.97
N ALA A 34 11.32 -15.72 -17.44
CA ALA A 34 12.37 -16.15 -16.53
C ALA A 34 12.69 -15.07 -15.52
N TRP A 35 12.38 -15.35 -14.27
CA TRP A 35 12.80 -14.51 -13.15
C TRP A 35 14.27 -14.83 -12.85
N SER A 36 15.11 -13.81 -12.78
CA SER A 36 16.52 -14.01 -12.46
C SER A 36 16.68 -14.42 -10.99
N ALA A 37 16.90 -15.71 -10.75
CA ALA A 37 17.14 -16.23 -9.41
C ALA A 37 18.39 -15.63 -8.70
N VAL A 38 19.29 -15.01 -9.49
CA VAL A 38 20.51 -14.36 -8.95
C VAL A 38 20.20 -13.03 -8.26
N SER A 39 19.11 -12.33 -8.65
CA SER A 39 18.73 -11.06 -8.03
C SER A 39 17.98 -11.23 -6.69
N ASP A 40 17.38 -12.39 -6.44
CA ASP A 40 16.56 -12.62 -5.25
C ASP A 40 17.41 -12.63 -3.96
N GLY A 41 18.60 -13.23 -3.98
CA GLY A 41 19.48 -13.31 -2.81
C GLY A 41 20.05 -11.95 -2.38
N GLU A 42 20.41 -11.08 -3.31
CA GLU A 42 20.89 -9.73 -3.03
C GLU A 42 19.77 -8.83 -2.53
N LEU A 43 18.59 -8.91 -3.15
CA LEU A 43 17.41 -8.17 -2.73
C LEU A 43 16.96 -8.58 -1.32
N GLU A 44 16.87 -9.89 -1.07
CA GLU A 44 16.52 -10.42 0.24
C GLU A 44 17.52 -9.98 1.32
N SER A 45 18.82 -10.03 1.03
CA SER A 45 19.87 -9.58 1.93
C SER A 45 19.77 -8.09 2.22
N SER A 46 19.49 -7.26 1.21
CA SER A 46 19.29 -5.83 1.36
C SER A 46 18.08 -5.49 2.23
N VAL A 47 16.96 -6.16 1.99
CA VAL A 47 15.73 -5.97 2.81
C VAL A 47 15.98 -6.41 4.26
N LYS A 48 16.63 -7.55 4.49
CA LYS A 48 16.99 -8.01 5.83
C LYS A 48 17.91 -7.02 6.57
N ALA A 49 18.88 -6.45 5.86
CA ALA A 49 19.76 -5.44 6.42
C ALA A 49 18.99 -4.18 6.85
N ILE A 50 18.09 -3.66 6.00
CA ILE A 50 17.24 -2.53 6.33
C ILE A 50 16.37 -2.83 7.57
N MET A 51 15.72 -3.99 7.60
CA MET A 51 14.89 -4.40 8.74
C MET A 51 15.70 -4.49 10.05
N LEU A 52 16.91 -5.03 9.98
CA LEU A 52 17.80 -5.12 11.14
C LEU A 52 18.25 -3.73 11.62
N GLU A 53 18.61 -2.83 10.70
CA GLU A 53 18.98 -1.45 11.02
C GLU A 53 17.85 -0.69 11.71
N VAL A 54 16.62 -0.76 11.17
CA VAL A 54 15.46 -0.14 11.80
C VAL A 54 15.20 -0.72 13.19
N ARG A 55 15.31 -2.04 13.35
CA ARG A 55 15.12 -2.70 14.65
C ARG A 55 16.19 -2.30 15.69
N THR A 56 17.43 -2.06 15.26
CA THR A 56 18.55 -1.79 16.19
C THR A 56 18.77 -0.31 16.47
N ARG A 57 18.53 0.56 15.47
CA ARG A 57 18.75 2.00 15.56
C ARG A 57 17.45 2.81 15.66
N GLY A 58 16.28 2.16 15.45
CA GLY A 58 14.98 2.82 15.57
C GLY A 58 14.81 3.99 14.61
N ASP A 59 14.37 5.10 15.17
CA ASP A 59 14.06 6.34 14.46
C ASP A 59 15.23 6.89 13.63
N ASP A 60 16.45 6.76 14.13
CA ASP A 60 17.66 7.24 13.43
C ASP A 60 17.84 6.53 12.08
N ALA A 61 17.63 5.21 12.05
CA ALA A 61 17.69 4.45 10.81
C ALA A 61 16.58 4.84 9.84
N LEU A 62 15.36 5.04 10.36
CA LEU A 62 14.22 5.44 9.55
C LEU A 62 14.45 6.80 8.88
N LEU A 63 14.98 7.77 9.63
CA LEU A 63 15.33 9.10 9.11
C LEU A 63 16.46 9.04 8.09
N ASP A 64 17.50 8.23 8.33
CA ASP A 64 18.58 8.02 7.37
C ASP A 64 18.07 7.47 6.05
N TYR A 65 17.24 6.43 6.08
CA TYR A 65 16.66 5.84 4.88
C TYR A 65 15.67 6.77 4.16
N SER A 66 14.90 7.58 4.88
CA SER A 66 14.01 8.57 4.27
C SER A 66 14.80 9.64 3.51
N ARG A 67 15.94 10.08 4.05
CA ARG A 67 16.88 10.98 3.34
C ARG A 67 17.51 10.31 2.12
N GLN A 68 17.90 9.04 2.27
CA GLN A 68 18.61 8.31 1.22
C GLN A 68 17.73 7.91 0.05
N PHE A 69 16.51 7.45 0.31
CA PHE A 69 15.65 6.84 -0.72
C PHE A 69 14.57 7.78 -1.25
N ASP A 70 14.08 8.69 -0.40
CA ASP A 70 13.00 9.61 -0.76
C ASP A 70 13.48 11.05 -0.98
N ASP A 71 14.80 11.33 -0.80
CA ASP A 71 15.36 12.69 -0.83
C ASP A 71 14.59 13.67 0.08
N PHE A 72 14.07 13.14 1.18
CA PHE A 72 13.25 13.90 2.11
C PHE A 72 14.11 14.46 3.26
N SER A 73 14.25 15.79 3.30
CA SER A 73 15.03 16.49 4.34
C SER A 73 14.29 16.48 5.69
N CYS A 74 14.24 15.30 6.34
CA CYS A 74 13.67 15.14 7.67
C CYS A 74 14.77 15.08 8.74
N THR A 75 14.51 15.64 9.92
CA THR A 75 15.42 15.64 11.08
C THR A 75 14.83 14.91 12.27
N THR A 76 13.50 14.84 12.35
CA THR A 76 12.75 14.14 13.41
C THR A 76 11.62 13.30 12.82
N ILE A 77 11.13 12.32 13.56
CA ILE A 77 9.95 11.52 13.16
C ILE A 77 8.71 12.41 13.01
N ALA A 78 8.64 13.51 13.75
CA ALA A 78 7.54 14.47 13.60
C ALA A 78 7.48 15.09 12.20
N ASP A 79 8.62 15.23 11.50
CA ASP A 79 8.70 15.75 10.14
C ASP A 79 8.07 14.78 9.12
N LEU A 80 8.08 13.47 9.43
CA LEU A 80 7.45 12.44 8.61
C LEU A 80 5.93 12.37 8.83
N ARG A 81 5.42 12.92 9.95
CA ARG A 81 4.02 12.80 10.33
C ARG A 81 3.17 13.84 9.60
N ILE A 82 2.15 13.36 8.90
CA ILE A 82 1.13 14.21 8.27
C ILE A 82 0.02 14.45 9.28
N SER A 83 -0.31 15.73 9.50
CA SER A 83 -1.36 16.09 10.46
C SER A 83 -2.75 15.76 9.93
N GLN A 84 -3.69 15.51 10.86
CA GLN A 84 -5.11 15.35 10.52
C GLN A 84 -5.66 16.59 9.80
N SER A 85 -5.23 17.79 10.21
CA SER A 85 -5.64 19.02 9.51
C SER A 85 -5.19 19.03 8.05
N ALA A 86 -3.94 18.63 7.75
CA ALA A 86 -3.45 18.59 6.38
C ALA A 86 -4.24 17.62 5.50
N MET A 87 -4.64 16.46 6.03
CA MET A 87 -5.50 15.52 5.32
C MET A 87 -6.91 16.10 5.08
N HIS A 88 -7.51 16.74 6.07
CA HIS A 88 -8.82 17.37 5.92
C HIS A 88 -8.79 18.60 5.00
N ASP A 89 -7.73 19.40 5.03
CA ASP A 89 -7.54 20.53 4.12
C ASP A 89 -7.44 20.04 2.68
N ALA A 90 -6.71 18.94 2.44
CA ALA A 90 -6.67 18.28 1.15
C ALA A 90 -8.06 17.83 0.69
N LEU A 91 -8.84 17.16 1.56
CA LEU A 91 -10.21 16.75 1.25
C LEU A 91 -11.13 17.93 0.88
N ASN A 92 -10.93 19.08 1.51
CA ASN A 92 -11.71 20.28 1.23
C ASN A 92 -11.23 21.04 -0.02
N SER A 93 -10.00 20.81 -0.47
CA SER A 93 -9.37 21.51 -1.61
C SER A 93 -9.49 20.80 -2.95
N ILE A 94 -9.73 19.47 -2.97
CA ILE A 94 -9.88 18.72 -4.22
C ILE A 94 -11.16 19.10 -4.97
N ASP A 95 -11.17 18.85 -6.29
CA ASP A 95 -12.35 19.07 -7.12
C ASP A 95 -13.59 18.36 -6.55
N LYS A 96 -14.74 19.05 -6.63
CA LYS A 96 -16.01 18.55 -6.08
C LYS A 96 -16.44 17.19 -6.70
N ASN A 97 -16.24 17.02 -8.01
CA ASN A 97 -16.63 15.75 -8.65
C ASN A 97 -15.71 14.62 -8.24
N LEU A 98 -14.41 14.91 -8.07
CA LEU A 98 -13.44 13.95 -7.55
C LEU A 98 -13.79 13.56 -6.11
N ARG A 99 -14.14 14.50 -5.26
CA ARG A 99 -14.61 14.23 -3.91
C ARG A 99 -15.84 13.33 -3.89
N LEU A 100 -16.87 13.65 -4.68
CA LEU A 100 -18.08 12.83 -4.80
C LEU A 100 -17.77 11.41 -5.30
N ALA A 101 -16.80 11.25 -6.22
CA ALA A 101 -16.38 9.95 -6.72
C ALA A 101 -15.69 9.12 -5.62
N LEU A 102 -14.84 9.74 -4.80
CA LEU A 102 -14.19 9.09 -3.66
C LEU A 102 -15.21 8.70 -2.58
N GLU A 103 -16.14 9.58 -2.24
CA GLU A 103 -17.22 9.32 -1.28
C GLU A 103 -18.10 8.13 -1.74
N LEU A 104 -18.51 8.10 -3.00
CA LEU A 104 -19.27 7.00 -3.58
C LEU A 104 -18.48 5.68 -3.57
N SER A 105 -17.18 5.75 -3.88
CA SER A 105 -16.30 4.57 -3.85
C SER A 105 -16.16 4.03 -2.44
N MET A 106 -15.92 4.91 -1.47
CA MET A 106 -15.85 4.55 -0.05
C MET A 106 -17.15 3.85 0.41
N GLN A 107 -18.31 4.45 0.13
CA GLN A 107 -19.61 3.89 0.51
C GLN A 107 -19.81 2.48 -0.06
N ARG A 108 -19.45 2.26 -1.34
CA ARG A 108 -19.58 0.93 -1.98
C ARG A 108 -18.65 -0.11 -1.34
N ILE A 109 -17.42 0.28 -1.00
CA ILE A 109 -16.47 -0.59 -0.32
C ILE A 109 -16.99 -0.93 1.09
N GLU A 110 -17.46 0.06 1.83
CA GLU A 110 -18.04 -0.10 3.16
C GLU A 110 -19.25 -1.05 3.14
N ASP A 111 -20.20 -0.81 2.23
CA ASP A 111 -21.40 -1.64 2.08
C ASP A 111 -21.07 -3.10 1.72
N PHE A 112 -20.02 -3.31 0.91
CA PHE A 112 -19.55 -4.64 0.57
C PHE A 112 -18.95 -5.35 1.78
N HIS A 113 -18.03 -4.69 2.49
CA HIS A 113 -17.31 -5.29 3.61
C HIS A 113 -18.18 -5.49 4.86
N LYS A 114 -19.20 -4.66 5.08
CA LYS A 114 -20.19 -4.90 6.15
C LYS A 114 -20.88 -6.25 6.00
N ARG A 115 -21.08 -6.76 4.76
CA ARG A 115 -21.66 -8.08 4.52
C ARG A 115 -20.69 -9.24 4.75
N GLN A 116 -19.41 -8.97 4.90
CA GLN A 116 -18.38 -9.97 5.18
C GLN A 116 -18.11 -10.15 6.68
N LEU A 117 -18.68 -9.29 7.52
CA LEU A 117 -18.50 -9.37 8.96
C LEU A 117 -19.01 -10.72 9.48
N GLN A 118 -18.12 -11.41 10.18
CA GLN A 118 -18.44 -12.65 10.86
C GLN A 118 -18.80 -12.37 12.32
N GLN A 119 -19.68 -13.19 12.88
CA GLN A 119 -20.04 -13.14 14.30
C GLN A 119 -19.40 -14.28 15.06
N SER A 120 -19.03 -14.03 16.31
CA SER A 120 -18.62 -15.06 17.24
C SER A 120 -19.83 -15.98 17.55
N TRP A 121 -19.57 -17.27 17.66
CA TRP A 121 -20.61 -18.25 18.02
C TRP A 121 -20.04 -19.32 18.93
N ARG A 122 -20.90 -19.91 19.74
CA ARG A 122 -20.57 -21.05 20.59
C ARG A 122 -21.78 -21.95 20.79
N TYR A 123 -21.53 -23.23 20.99
CA TYR A 123 -22.55 -24.21 21.37
C TYR A 123 -21.96 -25.24 22.33
N THR A 124 -22.82 -25.96 23.06
CA THR A 124 -22.43 -27.06 23.91
C THR A 124 -22.94 -28.35 23.29
N ASP A 125 -22.08 -29.33 23.10
CA ASP A 125 -22.46 -30.63 22.55
C ASP A 125 -23.16 -31.52 23.58
N ALA A 126 -23.59 -32.73 23.14
CA ALA A 126 -24.31 -33.68 24.00
C ALA A 126 -23.44 -34.22 25.15
N THR A 127 -22.12 -34.09 25.10
CA THR A 127 -21.18 -34.52 26.13
C THR A 127 -20.82 -33.42 27.13
N GLY A 128 -21.33 -32.20 26.92
CA GLY A 128 -21.05 -31.03 27.74
C GLY A 128 -19.82 -30.24 27.27
N THR A 129 -19.20 -30.61 26.15
CA THR A 129 -18.06 -29.88 25.59
C THR A 129 -18.53 -28.57 24.93
N VAL A 130 -17.90 -27.45 25.27
CA VAL A 130 -18.18 -26.15 24.66
C VAL A 130 -17.25 -25.94 23.47
N LEU A 131 -17.84 -25.71 22.32
CA LEU A 131 -17.15 -25.42 21.05
C LEU A 131 -17.64 -24.10 20.48
N GLY A 132 -16.74 -23.37 19.78
CA GLY A 132 -17.13 -22.09 19.19
C GLY A 132 -16.01 -21.45 18.39
N GLN A 133 -16.34 -20.30 17.81
CA GLN A 133 -15.40 -19.40 17.13
C GLN A 133 -15.55 -18.03 17.75
N GLN A 134 -14.43 -17.47 18.18
CA GLN A 134 -14.36 -16.06 18.60
C GLN A 134 -13.82 -15.23 17.44
N VAL A 135 -14.53 -14.19 17.07
CA VAL A 135 -14.11 -13.20 16.07
C VAL A 135 -13.89 -11.88 16.81
N SER A 136 -12.70 -11.32 16.66
CA SER A 136 -12.33 -10.01 17.22
C SER A 136 -11.55 -9.20 16.19
N ALA A 137 -11.67 -7.89 16.23
CA ALA A 137 -10.83 -7.00 15.43
C ALA A 137 -9.38 -7.03 15.94
N LEU A 138 -8.47 -6.65 15.06
CA LEU A 138 -7.12 -6.27 15.46
C LEU A 138 -7.18 -4.90 16.15
N GLU A 139 -6.35 -4.67 17.15
CA GLU A 139 -6.26 -3.39 17.84
C GLU A 139 -5.72 -2.30 16.91
N ARG A 140 -4.69 -2.66 16.13
CA ARG A 140 -3.98 -1.72 15.25
C ARG A 140 -3.57 -2.40 13.94
N VAL A 141 -3.65 -1.68 12.83
CA VAL A 141 -3.15 -2.13 11.53
C VAL A 141 -2.31 -1.05 10.86
N GLY A 142 -1.23 -1.49 10.18
CA GLY A 142 -0.45 -0.66 9.27
C GLY A 142 -0.87 -0.93 7.83
N ILE A 143 -1.13 0.13 7.07
CA ILE A 143 -1.38 0.04 5.63
C ILE A 143 -0.27 0.73 4.84
N TYR A 144 0.23 0.07 3.80
CA TYR A 144 1.21 0.64 2.89
C TYR A 144 0.52 1.08 1.60
N VAL A 145 0.60 2.36 1.28
CA VAL A 145 0.05 2.90 0.04
C VAL A 145 1.21 3.31 -0.87
N PRO A 146 1.33 2.72 -2.07
CA PRO A 146 2.38 3.10 -2.99
C PRO A 146 2.33 4.59 -3.31
N GLY A 147 3.51 5.21 -3.39
CA GLY A 147 3.70 6.60 -3.81
C GLY A 147 4.55 6.67 -5.07
N GLY A 148 4.90 7.89 -5.51
CA GLY A 148 5.77 8.14 -6.64
C GLY A 148 5.01 8.56 -7.90
N LYS A 149 5.26 7.91 -9.05
CA LYS A 149 4.75 8.36 -10.38
C LYS A 149 3.22 8.36 -10.52
N ALA A 150 2.50 7.58 -9.75
CA ALA A 150 1.05 7.50 -9.78
C ALA A 150 0.46 7.62 -8.38
N ALA A 151 -0.67 8.31 -8.28
CA ALA A 151 -1.45 8.38 -7.04
C ALA A 151 -2.39 7.18 -6.94
N TYR A 152 -2.49 6.59 -5.74
CA TYR A 152 -3.33 5.42 -5.47
C TYR A 152 -4.37 5.69 -4.37
N PRO A 153 -5.29 6.66 -4.55
CA PRO A 153 -6.35 6.90 -3.57
C PRO A 153 -7.27 5.68 -3.38
N SER A 154 -7.41 4.85 -4.43
CA SER A 154 -8.14 3.58 -4.35
C SER A 154 -7.50 2.61 -3.38
N SER A 155 -6.16 2.54 -3.32
CA SER A 155 -5.47 1.68 -2.36
C SER A 155 -5.70 2.15 -0.92
N VAL A 156 -5.80 3.46 -0.67
CA VAL A 156 -6.20 3.99 0.63
C VAL A 156 -7.57 3.47 1.02
N LEU A 157 -8.58 3.70 0.16
CA LEU A 157 -9.96 3.30 0.44
C LEU A 157 -10.09 1.78 0.61
N MET A 158 -9.46 0.99 -0.27
CA MET A 158 -9.55 -0.48 -0.26
C MET A 158 -8.83 -1.15 0.90
N ASN A 159 -7.97 -0.45 1.62
CA ASN A 159 -7.30 -0.96 2.82
C ASN A 159 -7.88 -0.36 4.11
N ALA A 160 -8.05 0.95 4.20
CA ALA A 160 -8.50 1.61 5.42
C ALA A 160 -9.99 1.36 5.72
N VAL A 161 -10.87 1.43 4.69
CA VAL A 161 -12.31 1.21 4.91
C VAL A 161 -12.63 -0.20 5.41
N PRO A 162 -12.07 -1.29 4.85
CA PRO A 162 -12.27 -2.64 5.42
C PRO A 162 -11.75 -2.78 6.84
N ALA A 163 -10.61 -2.13 7.18
CA ALA A 163 -10.06 -2.15 8.52
C ALA A 163 -11.05 -1.51 9.52
N ASN A 164 -11.57 -0.33 9.18
CA ASN A 164 -12.57 0.36 10.01
C ASN A 164 -13.88 -0.43 10.13
N VAL A 165 -14.36 -1.05 9.03
CA VAL A 165 -15.56 -1.92 9.06
C VAL A 165 -15.32 -3.13 9.96
N ALA A 166 -14.11 -3.70 9.98
CA ALA A 166 -13.76 -4.80 10.87
C ALA A 166 -13.67 -4.41 12.34
N GLY A 167 -13.71 -3.10 12.66
CA GLY A 167 -13.63 -2.59 14.03
C GLY A 167 -12.21 -2.40 14.54
N VAL A 168 -11.23 -2.21 13.63
CA VAL A 168 -9.85 -1.85 14.02
C VAL A 168 -9.87 -0.47 14.67
N GLU A 169 -9.23 -0.36 15.85
CA GLU A 169 -9.25 0.88 16.63
C GLU A 169 -8.30 1.94 16.11
N GLU A 170 -7.17 1.51 15.50
CA GLU A 170 -6.14 2.43 15.00
C GLU A 170 -5.60 1.99 13.64
N VAL A 171 -5.77 2.83 12.63
CA VAL A 171 -5.26 2.62 11.26
C VAL A 171 -4.08 3.55 11.01
N ILE A 172 -2.89 2.98 10.88
CA ILE A 172 -1.65 3.70 10.56
C ILE A 172 -1.34 3.53 9.07
N MET A 173 -1.17 4.62 8.36
CA MET A 173 -0.82 4.61 6.95
C MET A 173 0.62 5.09 6.75
N VAL A 174 1.35 4.39 5.87
CA VAL A 174 2.65 4.84 5.36
C VAL A 174 2.59 4.95 3.85
N SER A 175 3.24 5.98 3.30
CA SER A 175 3.37 6.18 1.85
C SER A 175 4.65 6.93 1.54
N PRO A 176 5.44 6.51 0.52
CA PRO A 176 6.60 7.27 0.06
C PRO A 176 6.22 8.69 -0.33
N ALA A 177 7.05 9.64 0.03
CA ALA A 177 6.90 11.05 -0.28
C ALA A 177 8.21 11.60 -0.85
N PRO A 178 8.54 11.34 -2.14
CA PRO A 178 9.73 11.87 -2.77
C PRO A 178 9.83 13.40 -2.62
N ALA A 179 10.97 13.88 -2.13
CA ALA A 179 11.19 15.28 -1.77
C ALA A 179 10.18 15.87 -0.76
N GLY A 180 9.50 15.01 0.01
CA GLY A 180 8.46 15.42 0.96
C GLY A 180 7.10 15.72 0.33
N GLU A 181 6.93 15.48 -0.97
CA GLU A 181 5.69 15.78 -1.68
C GLU A 181 4.70 14.61 -1.62
N LEU A 182 3.47 14.90 -1.21
CA LEU A 182 2.36 13.96 -1.19
C LEU A 182 1.23 14.40 -2.13
N ASN A 183 0.62 13.44 -2.78
CA ASN A 183 -0.50 13.70 -3.68
C ASN A 183 -1.76 14.11 -2.89
N GLN A 184 -2.35 15.24 -3.24
CA GLN A 184 -3.54 15.79 -2.56
C GLN A 184 -4.74 14.84 -2.57
N THR A 185 -4.90 14.02 -3.62
CA THR A 185 -5.99 13.04 -3.69
C THR A 185 -5.76 11.87 -2.72
N VAL A 186 -4.50 11.49 -2.48
CA VAL A 186 -4.15 10.46 -1.48
C VAL A 186 -4.42 10.97 -0.07
N LEU A 187 -4.05 12.22 0.23
CA LEU A 187 -4.35 12.88 1.51
C LEU A 187 -5.86 12.96 1.75
N ALA A 188 -6.61 13.40 0.73
CA ALA A 188 -8.07 13.48 0.79
C ALA A 188 -8.71 12.10 1.03
N ALA A 189 -8.22 11.06 0.35
CA ALA A 189 -8.69 9.69 0.55
C ALA A 189 -8.37 9.17 1.96
N ALA A 190 -7.21 9.51 2.54
CA ALA A 190 -6.85 9.16 3.88
C ALA A 190 -7.77 9.81 4.93
N ALA A 191 -8.09 11.10 4.76
CA ALA A 191 -9.07 11.79 5.60
C ALA A 191 -10.45 11.15 5.50
N LEU A 192 -10.89 10.86 4.27
CA LEU A 192 -12.22 10.30 4.00
C LEU A 192 -12.35 8.88 4.58
N ALA A 193 -11.30 8.07 4.46
CA ALA A 193 -11.27 6.69 4.95
C ALA A 193 -11.02 6.56 6.46
N GLY A 194 -10.82 7.66 7.18
CA GLY A 194 -10.61 7.65 8.64
C GLY A 194 -9.26 7.06 9.05
N VAL A 195 -8.18 7.42 8.33
CA VAL A 195 -6.81 7.07 8.73
C VAL A 195 -6.43 7.88 9.97
N ASP A 196 -5.99 7.21 11.05
CA ASP A 196 -5.65 7.87 12.32
C ASP A 196 -4.27 8.51 12.29
N HIS A 197 -3.29 7.80 11.73
CA HIS A 197 -1.93 8.28 11.61
C HIS A 197 -1.41 8.06 10.20
N PHE A 198 -0.80 9.11 9.65
CA PHE A 198 -0.17 9.03 8.33
C PHE A 198 1.29 9.50 8.43
N PHE A 199 2.21 8.67 7.92
CA PHE A 199 3.62 8.98 7.85
C PHE A 199 4.12 8.95 6.40
N ALA A 200 4.83 10.02 6.02
CA ALA A 200 5.45 10.20 4.73
C ALA A 200 6.77 9.42 4.67
N VAL A 201 6.67 8.10 4.57
CA VAL A 201 7.80 7.17 4.52
C VAL A 201 7.44 5.95 3.70
N GLY A 202 8.37 5.46 2.90
CA GLY A 202 8.19 4.30 2.02
C GLY A 202 9.22 3.20 2.24
N GLY A 203 9.28 2.26 1.30
CA GLY A 203 10.27 1.19 1.26
C GLY A 203 10.17 0.16 2.39
N ALA A 204 11.19 -0.70 2.48
CA ALA A 204 11.26 -1.75 3.50
C ALA A 204 11.38 -1.17 4.92
N GLN A 205 11.99 0.01 5.07
CA GLN A 205 12.12 0.70 6.35
C GLN A 205 10.76 1.11 6.94
N ALA A 206 9.80 1.53 6.09
CA ALA A 206 8.46 1.87 6.55
C ALA A 206 7.71 0.64 7.09
N ILE A 207 7.84 -0.50 6.40
CA ILE A 207 7.25 -1.77 6.87
C ILE A 207 7.92 -2.22 8.16
N ALA A 208 9.27 -2.14 8.24
CA ALA A 208 10.00 -2.50 9.45
C ALA A 208 9.56 -1.66 10.67
N ALA A 209 9.38 -0.34 10.48
CA ALA A 209 8.91 0.55 11.55
C ALA A 209 7.44 0.28 11.95
N ALA A 210 6.59 -0.13 11.00
CA ALA A 210 5.18 -0.41 11.27
C ALA A 210 4.95 -1.69 12.08
N ILE A 211 5.92 -2.63 12.10
CA ILE A 211 5.85 -3.92 12.81
C ILE A 211 6.75 -4.00 14.04
N ALA A 212 7.57 -2.98 14.32
CA ALA A 212 8.45 -2.90 15.48
C ALA A 212 7.70 -2.40 16.71
#